data_52959bf687fccc51d69eb3cd41b004c4
#
_entry.id   52959bf687fccc51d69eb3cd41b004c4
#
_cell.length_a   1.000
_cell.length_b   1.000
_cell.length_c   1.000
_cell.angle_alpha   90.00
_cell.angle_beta   90.00
_cell.angle_gamma   90.00
#
_symmetry.space_group_name_H-M   'P 1'
#
loop_
_entity.id
_entity.type
_entity.pdbx_description
1 polymer ?
#
loop_
_entity_poly.entity_id
_entity_poly.type
_entity_poly.pdbx_seq_one_letter_code
_entity_poly.pdbx_strand_id
1 'polypeptide(L)'
;MMRAPHLLVGLVLAMGLAVRPAVGADLRDLYFGEALYHAYQGQYFDALQRLDTELAQYHGLDEPRLDTLHYHINDAEFSVGDFELDYRMHQRAGRAVKAVLEGAVDGSVRNEAAYRLARIQFQKDQLDDALQSLARIQGKVPEGIRDDVEFLRANIDMATGRPGQAVEVLKPLRSDGSLVGFVAYNLGIALLQDGRPQEAIEQLDKAGVLAAGDPAGLAIRDKSNLVLGSMLFESGDFERAKRSLDRVRLEGPFSNQALLRAGWAEATAQRYDRALVPWCLLVEREPTDAAVQEAMLAVPHAYASLNLHGRAAILYGRALEQFSKQIERVDASIASIQEGRFLKALIREESREDETWVIRLRSLPEAPETYYLMELMASHDFQTALHNYLDLEDLKARLMAWRTSLDAFDDIIRLRRRNYEPLLPEADAQFRELDSRMHLRLEQRKHLGERLQAMLTAPRPEIGRASCRERV
;
A
#
# COMPACT_ATOMS: atom_id res chain seq x y z
N MET A 1 35.47 -12.78 59.37
CA MET A 1 34.08 -12.54 59.81
C MET A 1 33.17 -12.62 58.59
N MET A 2 32.27 -13.57 58.67
CA MET A 2 31.52 -14.20 57.56
C MET A 2 30.55 -13.28 56.87
N ARG A 3 30.52 -13.37 55.53
CA ARG A 3 29.56 -12.73 54.63
C ARG A 3 28.69 -13.78 53.98
N ALA A 4 27.41 -13.68 54.10
CA ALA A 4 26.44 -14.43 53.34
C ALA A 4 26.13 -13.71 52.01
N PRO A 5 25.97 -14.42 50.89
CA PRO A 5 25.53 -13.80 49.63
C PRO A 5 24.00 -13.90 49.49
N HIS A 6 23.39 -12.78 49.12
CA HIS A 6 21.99 -12.71 48.74
C HIS A 6 21.78 -13.28 47.34
N LEU A 7 20.99 -14.32 47.27
CA LEU A 7 20.43 -14.86 46.03
C LEU A 7 19.33 -13.90 45.54
N LEU A 8 19.57 -13.25 44.42
CA LEU A 8 18.56 -12.54 43.62
C LEU A 8 17.92 -13.60 42.70
N VAL A 9 16.74 -14.05 43.05
CA VAL A 9 15.88 -14.83 42.18
C VAL A 9 15.28 -13.91 41.14
N GLY A 10 15.80 -13.97 39.92
CA GLY A 10 15.20 -13.30 38.76
C GLY A 10 13.90 -13.99 38.34
N LEU A 11 12.80 -13.37 38.62
CA LEU A 11 11.49 -13.75 38.10
C LEU A 11 11.44 -13.39 36.62
N VAL A 12 11.72 -14.35 35.74
CA VAL A 12 11.46 -14.22 34.30
C VAL A 12 9.96 -14.34 34.12
N LEU A 13 9.30 -13.20 33.98
CA LEU A 13 7.93 -13.14 33.49
C LEU A 13 7.95 -13.54 32.01
N ALA A 14 7.66 -14.80 31.73
CA ALA A 14 7.30 -15.27 30.41
C ALA A 14 5.92 -14.63 30.08
N MET A 15 5.93 -13.46 29.43
CA MET A 15 4.77 -12.98 28.70
C MET A 15 4.58 -13.95 27.54
N GLY A 16 3.73 -14.94 27.75
CA GLY A 16 3.16 -15.73 26.68
C GLY A 16 2.41 -14.81 25.75
N LEU A 17 3.05 -14.42 24.67
CA LEU A 17 2.36 -14.02 23.45
C LEU A 17 1.47 -15.20 23.09
N ALA A 18 0.21 -15.13 23.47
CA ALA A 18 -0.83 -15.95 22.90
C ALA A 18 -0.91 -15.57 21.41
N VAL A 19 -0.02 -16.17 20.62
CA VAL A 19 -0.24 -16.32 19.19
C VAL A 19 -1.56 -17.07 19.11
N ARG A 20 -2.66 -16.34 18.90
CA ARG A 20 -3.88 -16.99 18.42
C ARG A 20 -3.43 -17.75 17.19
N PRO A 21 -3.61 -19.08 17.14
CA PRO A 21 -3.45 -19.77 15.88
C PRO A 21 -4.46 -19.03 14.96
N ALA A 22 -3.96 -18.31 13.98
CA ALA A 22 -4.74 -18.06 12.80
C ALA A 22 -5.32 -19.43 12.47
N VAL A 23 -6.64 -19.55 12.47
CA VAL A 23 -7.31 -20.72 11.92
C VAL A 23 -6.84 -20.73 10.49
N GLY A 24 -5.74 -21.46 10.24
CA GLY A 24 -5.24 -21.65 8.91
C GLY A 24 -6.39 -22.30 8.17
N ALA A 25 -7.03 -21.57 7.27
CA ALA A 25 -7.73 -22.22 6.19
C ALA A 25 -6.73 -23.27 5.70
N ASP A 26 -7.14 -24.55 5.73
CA ASP A 26 -6.31 -25.63 5.23
C ASP A 26 -5.77 -25.17 3.88
N LEU A 27 -4.47 -24.88 3.82
CA LEU A 27 -3.76 -24.55 2.57
C LEU A 27 -3.80 -25.83 1.72
N ARG A 28 -4.93 -26.04 1.05
CA ARG A 28 -5.15 -27.20 0.19
C ARG A 28 -4.42 -27.04 -1.14
N ASP A 29 -3.99 -25.81 -1.42
CA ASP A 29 -3.28 -25.46 -2.62
C ASP A 29 -1.84 -25.03 -2.29
N LEU A 30 -0.88 -25.84 -2.77
CA LEU A 30 0.55 -25.57 -2.58
C LEU A 30 1.02 -24.33 -3.33
N TYR A 31 0.45 -24.04 -4.49
CA TYR A 31 0.84 -22.89 -5.32
C TYR A 31 0.39 -21.58 -4.72
N PHE A 32 -0.84 -21.51 -4.22
CA PHE A 32 -1.33 -20.34 -3.52
C PHE A 32 -0.55 -20.11 -2.21
N GLY A 33 -0.24 -21.18 -1.47
CA GLY A 33 0.61 -21.11 -0.28
C GLY A 33 2.01 -20.61 -0.58
N GLU A 34 2.61 -20.99 -1.71
CA GLU A 34 3.91 -20.49 -2.17
C GLU A 34 3.84 -19.02 -2.57
N ALA A 35 2.80 -18.60 -3.26
CA ALA A 35 2.57 -17.19 -3.58
C ALA A 35 2.44 -16.32 -2.34
N LEU A 36 1.67 -16.76 -1.34
CA LEU A 36 1.57 -16.07 -0.05
C LEU A 36 2.91 -16.01 0.68
N TYR A 37 3.69 -17.10 0.68
CA TYR A 37 5.01 -17.13 1.29
C TYR A 37 5.92 -16.04 0.67
N HIS A 38 5.98 -15.95 -0.65
CA HIS A 38 6.75 -14.92 -1.33
C HIS A 38 6.23 -13.50 -1.02
N ALA A 39 4.93 -13.31 -0.96
CA ALA A 39 4.33 -12.01 -0.61
C ALA A 39 4.70 -11.58 0.82
N TYR A 40 4.65 -12.49 1.81
CA TYR A 40 5.05 -12.19 3.18
C TYR A 40 6.54 -11.90 3.33
N GLN A 41 7.37 -12.40 2.41
CA GLN A 41 8.80 -12.06 2.33
C GLN A 41 9.06 -10.72 1.61
N GLY A 42 8.01 -10.06 1.10
CA GLY A 42 8.14 -8.85 0.28
C GLY A 42 8.60 -9.14 -1.15
N GLN A 43 8.65 -10.39 -1.56
CA GLN A 43 9.02 -10.84 -2.91
C GLN A 43 7.79 -10.80 -3.84
N TYR A 44 7.24 -9.61 -4.05
CA TYR A 44 5.96 -9.45 -4.76
C TYR A 44 6.01 -9.91 -6.22
N PHE A 45 7.15 -9.77 -6.89
CA PHE A 45 7.31 -10.26 -8.26
C PHE A 45 7.16 -11.79 -8.34
N ASP A 46 7.83 -12.53 -7.44
CA ASP A 46 7.74 -13.98 -7.40
C ASP A 46 6.33 -14.43 -6.99
N ALA A 47 5.69 -13.72 -6.05
CA ALA A 47 4.30 -13.95 -5.68
C ALA A 47 3.35 -13.77 -6.86
N LEU A 48 3.48 -12.68 -7.63
CA LEU A 48 2.69 -12.41 -8.83
C LEU A 48 2.90 -13.48 -9.91
N GLN A 49 4.15 -13.92 -10.13
CA GLN A 49 4.46 -14.95 -11.11
C GLN A 49 3.78 -16.28 -10.77
N ARG A 50 3.76 -16.65 -9.45
CA ARG A 50 3.07 -17.85 -8.99
C ARG A 50 1.56 -17.75 -9.17
N LEU A 51 0.96 -16.64 -8.80
CA LEU A 51 -0.48 -16.41 -8.97
C LEU A 51 -0.90 -16.34 -10.45
N ASP A 52 -0.13 -15.65 -11.29
CA ASP A 52 -0.38 -15.61 -12.73
C ASP A 52 -0.33 -17.02 -13.36
N THR A 53 0.59 -17.87 -12.89
CA THR A 53 0.70 -19.26 -13.33
C THR A 53 -0.50 -20.09 -12.92
N GLU A 54 -0.96 -19.95 -11.68
CA GLU A 54 -2.14 -20.61 -11.13
C GLU A 54 -3.40 -20.23 -11.93
N LEU A 55 -3.61 -18.92 -12.12
CA LEU A 55 -4.74 -18.40 -12.89
C LEU A 55 -4.70 -18.87 -14.36
N ALA A 56 -3.52 -18.88 -14.98
CA ALA A 56 -3.37 -19.35 -16.36
C ALA A 56 -3.64 -20.86 -16.47
N GLN A 57 -3.23 -21.67 -15.50
CA GLN A 57 -3.54 -23.10 -15.47
C GLN A 57 -5.03 -23.34 -15.27
N TYR A 58 -5.69 -22.57 -14.40
CA TYR A 58 -7.13 -22.66 -14.18
C TYR A 58 -7.92 -22.35 -15.46
N HIS A 59 -7.58 -21.28 -16.16
CA HIS A 59 -8.25 -20.91 -17.42
C HIS A 59 -7.92 -21.81 -18.61
N GLY A 60 -6.81 -22.55 -18.55
CA GLY A 60 -6.40 -23.49 -19.59
C GLY A 60 -6.91 -24.92 -19.42
N LEU A 61 -7.50 -25.26 -18.28
CA LEU A 61 -8.07 -26.59 -18.02
C LEU A 61 -9.56 -26.59 -18.35
N ASP A 62 -9.92 -27.30 -19.42
CA ASP A 62 -11.32 -27.56 -19.81
C ASP A 62 -12.10 -28.46 -18.80
N GLU A 63 -11.48 -28.85 -17.69
CA GLU A 63 -12.08 -29.69 -16.68
C GLU A 63 -12.60 -28.90 -15.46
N PRO A 64 -13.93 -28.69 -15.35
CA PRO A 64 -14.53 -27.92 -14.24
C PRO A 64 -14.60 -28.69 -12.91
N ARG A 65 -13.79 -29.75 -12.68
CA ARG A 65 -13.94 -30.68 -11.56
C ARG A 65 -12.72 -30.93 -10.69
N LEU A 66 -11.67 -30.16 -10.82
CA LEU A 66 -10.62 -30.14 -9.82
C LEU A 66 -11.05 -29.19 -8.70
N ASP A 67 -11.78 -29.74 -7.71
CA ASP A 67 -12.38 -29.03 -6.57
C ASP A 67 -11.39 -28.18 -5.76
N THR A 68 -10.09 -28.37 -5.94
CA THR A 68 -9.05 -27.67 -5.23
C THR A 68 -8.72 -26.28 -5.83
N LEU A 69 -8.82 -26.13 -7.15
CA LEU A 69 -8.54 -24.85 -7.83
C LEU A 69 -9.71 -23.84 -7.71
N HIS A 70 -10.94 -24.34 -7.62
CA HIS A 70 -12.13 -23.48 -7.44
C HIS A 70 -12.20 -22.76 -6.11
N TYR A 71 -11.51 -23.27 -5.08
CA TYR A 71 -11.63 -22.74 -3.71
C TYR A 71 -10.99 -21.39 -3.51
N HIS A 72 -9.94 -21.07 -4.27
CA HIS A 72 -9.11 -19.89 -4.08
C HIS A 72 -9.05 -18.96 -5.30
N ILE A 73 -9.82 -19.22 -6.36
CA ILE A 73 -9.71 -18.42 -7.59
C ILE A 73 -10.02 -16.94 -7.34
N ASN A 74 -11.07 -16.63 -6.60
CA ASN A 74 -11.44 -15.25 -6.28
C ASN A 74 -10.40 -14.60 -5.36
N ASP A 75 -9.88 -15.36 -4.38
CA ASP A 75 -8.83 -14.89 -3.48
C ASP A 75 -7.51 -14.69 -4.23
N ALA A 76 -7.18 -15.58 -5.19
CA ALA A 76 -6.02 -15.45 -6.04
C ALA A 76 -6.09 -14.18 -6.92
N GLU A 77 -7.23 -13.90 -7.54
CA GLU A 77 -7.43 -12.70 -8.35
C GLU A 77 -7.38 -11.41 -7.53
N PHE A 78 -7.93 -11.40 -6.32
CA PHE A 78 -7.76 -10.29 -5.39
C PHE A 78 -6.30 -10.12 -4.96
N SER A 79 -5.62 -11.21 -4.62
CA SER A 79 -4.24 -11.18 -4.20
C SER A 79 -3.32 -10.67 -5.30
N VAL A 80 -3.57 -11.04 -6.58
CA VAL A 80 -2.85 -10.47 -7.72
C VAL A 80 -3.04 -8.96 -7.77
N GLY A 81 -4.29 -8.47 -7.64
CA GLY A 81 -4.58 -7.04 -7.64
C GLY A 81 -3.90 -6.29 -6.49
N ASP A 82 -3.90 -6.86 -5.28
CA ASP A 82 -3.24 -6.27 -4.12
C ASP A 82 -1.72 -6.26 -4.26
N PHE A 83 -1.11 -7.37 -4.71
CA PHE A 83 0.33 -7.43 -4.92
C PHE A 83 0.79 -6.50 -6.06
N GLU A 84 0.03 -6.39 -7.13
CA GLU A 84 0.30 -5.43 -8.20
C GLU A 84 0.20 -3.99 -7.69
N LEU A 85 -0.73 -3.70 -6.76
CA LEU A 85 -0.88 -2.39 -6.14
C LEU A 85 0.28 -2.10 -5.18
N ASP A 86 0.63 -3.06 -4.31
CA ASP A 86 1.74 -2.93 -3.36
C ASP A 86 3.08 -2.84 -4.09
N TYR A 87 3.21 -3.56 -5.20
CA TYR A 87 4.35 -3.48 -6.12
C TYR A 87 4.29 -2.25 -7.04
N ARG A 88 3.26 -1.42 -6.88
CA ARG A 88 3.03 -0.18 -7.66
C ARG A 88 2.79 -0.37 -9.16
N MET A 89 2.36 -1.55 -9.57
CA MET A 89 1.96 -1.85 -10.94
C MET A 89 0.51 -1.45 -11.22
N HIS A 90 0.14 -0.21 -10.94
CA HIS A 90 -1.24 0.29 -10.99
C HIS A 90 -1.94 0.05 -12.32
N GLN A 91 -1.19 0.00 -13.41
CA GLN A 91 -1.76 -0.25 -14.73
C GLN A 91 -2.28 -1.69 -14.91
N ARG A 92 -1.75 -2.64 -14.13
CA ARG A 92 -2.14 -4.04 -14.19
C ARG A 92 -3.15 -4.41 -13.09
N ALA A 93 -2.99 -3.86 -11.89
CA ALA A 93 -3.78 -4.20 -10.71
C ALA A 93 -5.30 -4.16 -10.96
N GLY A 94 -5.78 -3.19 -11.73
CA GLY A 94 -7.21 -3.08 -12.04
C GLY A 94 -7.79 -4.24 -12.85
N ARG A 95 -6.98 -5.01 -13.58
CA ARG A 95 -7.48 -6.12 -14.43
C ARG A 95 -7.93 -7.31 -13.60
N ALA A 96 -7.13 -7.73 -12.62
CA ALA A 96 -7.46 -8.84 -11.74
C ALA A 96 -8.72 -8.52 -10.91
N VAL A 97 -8.77 -7.32 -10.32
CA VAL A 97 -9.95 -6.88 -9.55
C VAL A 97 -11.20 -6.75 -10.42
N LYS A 98 -11.05 -6.30 -11.68
CA LYS A 98 -12.16 -6.22 -12.63
C LYS A 98 -12.71 -7.61 -13.00
N ALA A 99 -11.84 -8.62 -13.13
CA ALA A 99 -12.27 -10.00 -13.39
C ALA A 99 -13.17 -10.54 -12.28
N VAL A 100 -12.89 -10.23 -11.02
CA VAL A 100 -13.75 -10.58 -9.88
C VAL A 100 -15.10 -9.87 -9.95
N LEU A 101 -15.12 -8.58 -10.34
CA LEU A 101 -16.37 -7.81 -10.49
C LEU A 101 -17.31 -8.37 -11.56
N GLU A 102 -16.74 -8.91 -12.62
CA GLU A 102 -17.49 -9.48 -13.76
C GLU A 102 -17.87 -10.95 -13.52
N GLY A 103 -17.26 -11.59 -12.51
CA GLY A 103 -17.53 -12.99 -12.16
C GLY A 103 -18.82 -13.21 -11.35
N ALA A 104 -19.21 -14.47 -11.20
CA ALA A 104 -20.35 -14.90 -10.38
C ALA A 104 -19.91 -15.08 -8.92
N VAL A 105 -19.66 -13.97 -8.20
CA VAL A 105 -19.19 -13.95 -6.81
C VAL A 105 -20.26 -13.43 -5.85
N ASP A 106 -20.07 -13.70 -4.57
CA ASP A 106 -20.94 -13.18 -3.51
C ASP A 106 -20.96 -11.65 -3.47
N GLY A 107 -22.10 -11.06 -3.06
CA GLY A 107 -22.28 -9.62 -3.03
C GLY A 107 -21.25 -8.88 -2.16
N SER A 108 -20.79 -9.50 -1.07
CA SER A 108 -19.74 -8.94 -0.20
C SER A 108 -18.38 -8.85 -0.91
N VAL A 109 -18.00 -9.91 -1.62
CA VAL A 109 -16.75 -9.99 -2.42
C VAL A 109 -16.80 -8.99 -3.57
N ARG A 110 -17.97 -8.89 -4.24
CA ARG A 110 -18.17 -7.89 -5.30
C ARG A 110 -18.03 -6.46 -4.79
N ASN A 111 -18.59 -6.14 -3.62
CA ASN A 111 -18.49 -4.82 -3.02
C ASN A 111 -17.04 -4.49 -2.64
N GLU A 112 -16.28 -5.45 -2.12
CA GLU A 112 -14.87 -5.28 -1.82
C GLU A 112 -14.06 -5.07 -3.10
N ALA A 113 -14.31 -5.85 -4.16
CA ALA A 113 -13.67 -5.67 -5.46
C ALA A 113 -13.97 -4.28 -6.05
N ALA A 114 -15.20 -3.80 -5.95
CA ALA A 114 -15.59 -2.47 -6.41
C ALA A 114 -14.83 -1.36 -5.67
N TYR A 115 -14.69 -1.48 -4.35
CA TYR A 115 -13.90 -0.56 -3.54
C TYR A 115 -12.42 -0.57 -3.93
N ARG A 116 -11.80 -1.76 -4.05
CA ARG A 116 -10.39 -1.89 -4.43
C ARG A 116 -10.13 -1.31 -5.82
N LEU A 117 -11.00 -1.59 -6.79
CA LEU A 117 -10.91 -1.00 -8.13
C LEU A 117 -11.03 0.52 -8.09
N ALA A 118 -11.99 1.06 -7.34
CA ALA A 118 -12.14 2.51 -7.18
C ALA A 118 -10.89 3.16 -6.56
N ARG A 119 -10.27 2.50 -5.56
CA ARG A 119 -9.02 2.96 -4.94
C ARG A 119 -7.87 3.01 -5.95
N ILE A 120 -7.72 1.97 -6.79
CA ILE A 120 -6.70 1.91 -7.84
C ILE A 120 -6.94 3.02 -8.87
N GLN A 121 -8.18 3.21 -9.30
CA GLN A 121 -8.56 4.24 -10.26
C GLN A 121 -8.32 5.65 -9.71
N PHE A 122 -8.64 5.88 -8.44
CA PHE A 122 -8.34 7.15 -7.75
C PHE A 122 -6.83 7.44 -7.72
N GLN A 123 -6.01 6.44 -7.43
CA GLN A 123 -4.54 6.58 -7.42
C GLN A 123 -3.96 6.85 -8.83
N LYS A 124 -4.68 6.44 -9.87
CA LYS A 124 -4.35 6.75 -11.28
C LYS A 124 -4.90 8.07 -11.78
N ASP A 125 -5.52 8.86 -10.91
CA ASP A 125 -6.24 10.11 -11.27
C ASP A 125 -7.42 9.88 -12.25
N GLN A 126 -7.98 8.65 -12.26
CA GLN A 126 -9.16 8.26 -13.05
C GLN A 126 -10.42 8.45 -12.20
N LEU A 127 -10.73 9.71 -11.89
CA LEU A 127 -11.75 10.06 -10.88
C LEU A 127 -13.17 9.62 -11.27
N ASP A 128 -13.56 9.77 -12.54
CA ASP A 128 -14.89 9.36 -13.02
C ASP A 128 -15.06 7.84 -13.01
N ASP A 129 -14.02 7.09 -13.40
CA ASP A 129 -14.03 5.63 -13.34
C ASP A 129 -14.11 5.15 -11.89
N ALA A 130 -13.40 5.81 -10.97
CA ALA A 130 -13.46 5.50 -9.54
C ALA A 130 -14.88 5.68 -8.98
N LEU A 131 -15.58 6.76 -9.34
CA LEU A 131 -16.98 6.96 -8.95
C LEU A 131 -17.91 5.91 -9.52
N GLN A 132 -17.73 5.53 -10.79
CA GLN A 132 -18.52 4.46 -11.41
C GLN A 132 -18.29 3.11 -10.70
N SER A 133 -17.05 2.86 -10.29
CA SER A 133 -16.73 1.64 -9.54
C SER A 133 -17.37 1.64 -8.15
N LEU A 134 -17.35 2.76 -7.42
CA LEU A 134 -18.06 2.91 -6.15
C LEU A 134 -19.60 2.79 -6.31
N ALA A 135 -20.16 3.23 -7.42
CA ALA A 135 -21.59 3.10 -7.70
C ALA A 135 -22.05 1.64 -7.93
N ARG A 136 -21.11 0.72 -8.18
CA ARG A 136 -21.43 -0.73 -8.28
C ARG A 136 -21.64 -1.38 -6.92
N ILE A 137 -21.26 -0.75 -5.83
CA ILE A 137 -21.48 -1.26 -4.46
C ILE A 137 -22.97 -1.28 -4.17
N GLN A 138 -23.52 -2.45 -3.87
CA GLN A 138 -24.93 -2.66 -3.61
C GLN A 138 -25.15 -3.45 -2.31
N GLY A 139 -26.19 -3.08 -1.57
CA GLY A 139 -26.54 -3.76 -0.33
C GLY A 139 -25.59 -3.46 0.82
N LYS A 140 -25.34 -4.48 1.67
CA LYS A 140 -24.52 -4.31 2.87
C LYS A 140 -23.03 -4.31 2.53
N VAL A 141 -22.35 -3.22 2.83
CA VAL A 141 -20.87 -3.13 2.75
C VAL A 141 -20.26 -3.90 3.94
N PRO A 142 -19.22 -4.70 3.75
CA PRO A 142 -18.48 -5.32 4.86
C PRO A 142 -18.01 -4.26 5.88
N GLU A 143 -18.11 -4.61 7.18
CA GLU A 143 -17.79 -3.64 8.25
C GLU A 143 -16.35 -3.13 8.19
N GLY A 144 -15.42 -4.00 7.77
CA GLY A 144 -14.00 -3.67 7.69
C GLY A 144 -13.62 -2.61 6.65
N ILE A 145 -14.47 -2.35 5.65
CA ILE A 145 -14.19 -1.39 4.57
C ILE A 145 -15.24 -0.26 4.47
N ARG A 146 -16.25 -0.23 5.34
CA ARG A 146 -17.36 0.72 5.23
C ARG A 146 -16.88 2.17 5.30
N ASP A 147 -16.11 2.50 6.31
CA ASP A 147 -15.63 3.85 6.53
C ASP A 147 -14.61 4.25 5.46
N ASP A 148 -13.81 3.30 4.99
CA ASP A 148 -12.84 3.52 3.90
C ASP A 148 -13.55 3.81 2.56
N VAL A 149 -14.67 3.14 2.27
CA VAL A 149 -15.48 3.39 1.06
C VAL A 149 -16.03 4.83 1.07
N GLU A 150 -16.62 5.26 2.19
CA GLU A 150 -17.17 6.62 2.30
C GLU A 150 -16.06 7.67 2.33
N PHE A 151 -14.93 7.37 2.97
CA PHE A 151 -13.76 8.25 2.97
C PHE A 151 -13.17 8.41 1.56
N LEU A 152 -13.05 7.33 0.80
CA LEU A 152 -12.61 7.38 -0.61
C LEU A 152 -13.59 8.19 -1.46
N ARG A 153 -14.91 7.99 -1.29
CA ARG A 153 -15.94 8.77 -1.99
C ARG A 153 -15.79 10.26 -1.76
N ALA A 154 -15.63 10.66 -0.51
CA ALA A 154 -15.43 12.05 -0.15
C ALA A 154 -14.15 12.65 -0.77
N ASN A 155 -13.06 11.90 -0.81
CA ASN A 155 -11.82 12.35 -1.46
C ASN A 155 -12.00 12.53 -2.96
N ILE A 156 -12.73 11.64 -3.63
CA ILE A 156 -13.06 11.77 -5.05
C ILE A 156 -13.97 12.99 -5.28
N ASP A 157 -14.98 13.22 -4.43
CA ASP A 157 -15.87 14.37 -4.54
C ASP A 157 -15.11 15.69 -4.36
N MET A 158 -14.17 15.78 -3.43
CA MET A 158 -13.29 16.94 -3.30
C MET A 158 -12.43 17.16 -4.56
N ALA A 159 -11.81 16.09 -5.09
CA ALA A 159 -10.97 16.15 -6.27
C ALA A 159 -11.74 16.53 -7.54
N THR A 160 -13.02 16.18 -7.61
CA THR A 160 -13.91 16.51 -8.75
C THR A 160 -14.68 17.82 -8.57
N GLY A 161 -14.32 18.65 -7.57
CA GLY A 161 -14.92 19.96 -7.35
C GLY A 161 -16.33 19.92 -6.78
N ARG A 162 -16.68 18.88 -6.04
CA ARG A 162 -17.96 18.71 -5.34
C ARG A 162 -17.80 18.71 -3.82
N PRO A 163 -17.17 19.73 -3.22
CA PRO A 163 -16.85 19.72 -1.79
C PRO A 163 -18.08 19.62 -0.88
N GLY A 164 -19.23 20.18 -1.29
CA GLY A 164 -20.47 20.06 -0.52
C GLY A 164 -20.94 18.61 -0.37
N GLN A 165 -20.76 17.76 -1.39
CA GLN A 165 -21.07 16.33 -1.29
C GLN A 165 -20.09 15.63 -0.35
N ALA A 166 -18.82 15.95 -0.43
CA ALA A 166 -17.80 15.42 0.50
C ALA A 166 -18.13 15.77 1.96
N VAL A 167 -18.61 16.99 2.23
CA VAL A 167 -19.05 17.39 3.58
C VAL A 167 -20.18 16.52 4.09
N GLU A 168 -21.19 16.24 3.27
CA GLU A 168 -22.34 15.40 3.67
C GLU A 168 -21.92 13.95 3.95
N VAL A 169 -20.93 13.44 3.23
CA VAL A 169 -20.39 12.09 3.42
C VAL A 169 -19.50 12.02 4.66
N LEU A 170 -18.61 13.00 4.88
CA LEU A 170 -17.65 12.98 5.99
C LEU A 170 -18.28 13.33 7.34
N LYS A 171 -19.31 14.18 7.38
CA LYS A 171 -19.92 14.68 8.62
C LYS A 171 -20.52 13.58 9.52
N PRO A 172 -21.21 12.54 9.00
CA PRO A 172 -21.73 11.44 9.80
C PRO A 172 -20.67 10.39 10.14
N LEU A 173 -19.50 10.39 9.49
CA LEU A 173 -18.45 9.40 9.71
C LEU A 173 -17.90 9.52 11.14
N ARG A 174 -18.18 8.51 11.95
CA ARG A 174 -17.64 8.35 13.29
C ARG A 174 -16.62 7.22 13.25
N SER A 175 -15.50 7.47 12.61
CA SER A 175 -14.42 6.48 12.65
C SER A 175 -13.80 6.47 14.04
N ASP A 176 -13.70 5.27 14.61
CA ASP A 176 -12.91 5.02 15.81
C ASP A 176 -11.48 4.64 15.39
N GLY A 177 -10.49 5.15 16.10
CA GLY A 177 -9.09 4.78 15.89
C GLY A 177 -8.29 5.71 14.98
N SER A 178 -7.46 5.17 14.10
CA SER A 178 -6.47 5.91 13.31
C SER A 178 -7.06 6.89 12.28
N LEU A 179 -8.27 6.64 11.79
CA LEU A 179 -8.91 7.48 10.77
C LEU A 179 -9.52 8.78 11.30
N VAL A 180 -9.77 8.92 12.60
CA VAL A 180 -10.44 10.09 13.19
C VAL A 180 -9.78 11.40 12.79
N GLY A 181 -8.45 11.46 12.85
CA GLY A 181 -7.67 12.64 12.48
C GLY A 181 -7.79 12.96 10.98
N PHE A 182 -7.76 11.95 10.13
CA PHE A 182 -7.89 12.09 8.69
C PHE A 182 -9.28 12.56 8.29
N VAL A 183 -10.34 12.00 8.89
CA VAL A 183 -11.72 12.40 8.64
C VAL A 183 -11.95 13.86 9.06
N ALA A 184 -11.50 14.25 10.25
CA ALA A 184 -11.64 15.62 10.74
C ALA A 184 -10.86 16.62 9.87
N TYR A 185 -9.63 16.27 9.45
CA TYR A 185 -8.84 17.09 8.55
C TYR A 185 -9.52 17.25 7.18
N ASN A 186 -9.92 16.15 6.54
CA ASN A 186 -10.55 16.20 5.22
C ASN A 186 -11.92 16.90 5.26
N LEU A 187 -12.70 16.73 6.33
CA LEU A 187 -13.92 17.50 6.56
C LEU A 187 -13.62 19.00 6.66
N GLY A 188 -12.55 19.38 7.36
CA GLY A 188 -12.09 20.76 7.44
C GLY A 188 -11.72 21.32 6.07
N ILE A 189 -10.99 20.55 5.25
CA ILE A 189 -10.63 20.96 3.88
C ILE A 189 -11.86 21.04 2.96
N ALA A 190 -12.77 20.06 3.03
CA ALA A 190 -14.01 20.09 2.25
C ALA A 190 -14.90 21.30 2.59
N LEU A 191 -15.02 21.62 3.88
CA LEU A 191 -15.74 22.82 4.34
C LEU A 191 -15.09 24.12 3.85
N LEU A 192 -13.76 24.16 3.82
CA LEU A 192 -13.03 25.31 3.29
C LEU A 192 -13.29 25.51 1.79
N GLN A 193 -13.23 24.42 1.02
CA GLN A 193 -13.54 24.42 -0.41
C GLN A 193 -15.02 24.76 -0.71
N ASP A 194 -15.93 24.39 0.19
CA ASP A 194 -17.36 24.69 0.14
C ASP A 194 -17.71 26.13 0.59
N GLY A 195 -16.69 26.95 0.91
CA GLY A 195 -16.89 28.33 1.35
C GLY A 195 -17.42 28.49 2.78
N ARG A 196 -17.20 27.52 3.66
CA ARG A 196 -17.64 27.48 5.08
C ARG A 196 -16.45 27.55 6.04
N PRO A 197 -15.67 28.66 6.04
CA PRO A 197 -14.41 28.74 6.76
C PRO A 197 -14.54 28.63 8.29
N GLN A 198 -15.65 29.07 8.86
CA GLN A 198 -15.84 29.00 10.33
C GLN A 198 -15.98 27.55 10.80
N GLU A 199 -16.75 26.74 10.08
CA GLU A 199 -16.89 25.32 10.41
C GLU A 199 -15.59 24.56 10.10
N ALA A 200 -14.85 24.96 9.05
CA ALA A 200 -13.54 24.39 8.73
C ALA A 200 -12.54 24.60 9.87
N ILE A 201 -12.49 25.80 10.47
CA ILE A 201 -11.66 26.11 11.63
C ILE A 201 -11.92 25.14 12.79
N GLU A 202 -13.19 24.84 13.10
CA GLU A 202 -13.56 23.94 14.17
C GLU A 202 -13.06 22.51 13.91
N GLN A 203 -13.20 22.01 12.67
CA GLN A 203 -12.75 20.66 12.32
C GLN A 203 -11.23 20.54 12.26
N LEU A 204 -10.55 21.55 11.74
CA LEU A 204 -9.09 21.61 11.69
C LEU A 204 -8.49 21.72 13.11
N ASP A 205 -9.10 22.51 14.01
CA ASP A 205 -8.66 22.60 15.40
C ASP A 205 -8.84 21.25 16.11
N LYS A 206 -9.97 20.58 15.90
CA LYS A 206 -10.21 19.22 16.39
C LYS A 206 -9.14 18.26 15.92
N ALA A 207 -8.83 18.22 14.61
CA ALA A 207 -7.79 17.36 14.05
C ALA A 207 -6.40 17.71 14.60
N GLY A 208 -6.14 19.01 14.81
CA GLY A 208 -4.87 19.53 15.31
C GLY A 208 -4.52 19.21 16.77
N VAL A 209 -5.49 18.75 17.58
CA VAL A 209 -5.29 18.38 18.99
C VAL A 209 -5.46 16.90 19.28
N LEU A 210 -5.85 16.09 18.29
CA LEU A 210 -6.03 14.66 18.48
C LEU A 210 -4.73 13.97 18.89
N ALA A 211 -4.83 13.03 19.81
CA ALA A 211 -3.72 12.17 20.15
C ALA A 211 -3.42 11.23 18.98
N ALA A 212 -2.18 11.20 18.53
CA ALA A 212 -1.71 10.31 17.46
C ALA A 212 -0.51 9.53 17.98
N GLY A 213 -0.52 8.22 17.76
CA GLY A 213 0.55 7.30 18.17
C GLY A 213 1.45 6.86 17.02
N ASP A 214 1.04 7.12 15.78
CA ASP A 214 1.75 6.72 14.57
C ASP A 214 2.27 7.94 13.78
N PRO A 215 3.28 7.77 12.93
CA PRO A 215 3.87 8.88 12.15
C PRO A 215 2.86 9.58 11.23
N ALA A 216 1.91 8.84 10.64
CA ALA A 216 0.91 9.40 9.72
C ALA A 216 -0.11 10.27 10.47
N GLY A 217 -0.62 9.79 11.62
CA GLY A 217 -1.49 10.57 12.49
C GLY A 217 -0.80 11.83 13.04
N LEU A 218 0.48 11.74 13.39
CA LEU A 218 1.27 12.90 13.81
C LEU A 218 1.44 13.92 12.67
N ALA A 219 1.66 13.45 11.44
CA ALA A 219 1.78 14.31 10.27
C ALA A 219 0.46 15.03 9.93
N ILE A 220 -0.69 14.33 10.00
CA ILE A 220 -1.98 14.95 9.73
C ILE A 220 -2.36 15.98 10.81
N ARG A 221 -2.01 15.72 12.07
CA ARG A 221 -2.15 16.69 13.17
C ARG A 221 -1.34 17.96 12.91
N ASP A 222 -0.07 17.82 12.52
CA ASP A 222 0.81 18.94 12.22
C ASP A 222 0.29 19.72 10.99
N LYS A 223 -0.14 19.01 9.95
CA LYS A 223 -0.73 19.62 8.75
C LYS A 223 -2.02 20.38 9.06
N SER A 224 -2.86 19.83 9.94
CA SER A 224 -4.09 20.50 10.38
C SER A 224 -3.78 21.82 11.10
N ASN A 225 -2.80 21.83 11.98
CA ASN A 225 -2.37 23.03 12.70
C ASN A 225 -1.72 24.06 11.76
N LEU A 226 -0.97 23.62 10.76
CA LEU A 226 -0.39 24.50 9.75
C LEU A 226 -1.48 25.18 8.90
N VAL A 227 -2.47 24.41 8.40
CA VAL A 227 -3.58 24.95 7.61
C VAL A 227 -4.41 25.89 8.46
N LEU A 228 -4.78 25.49 9.67
CA LEU A 228 -5.54 26.31 10.59
C LEU A 228 -4.81 27.63 10.90
N GLY A 229 -3.52 27.56 11.22
CA GLY A 229 -2.69 28.73 11.47
C GLY A 229 -2.62 29.67 10.27
N SER A 230 -2.55 29.12 9.04
CA SER A 230 -2.57 29.90 7.82
C SER A 230 -3.90 30.62 7.60
N MET A 231 -5.03 29.95 7.78
CA MET A 231 -6.36 30.54 7.66
C MET A 231 -6.58 31.69 8.68
N LEU A 232 -6.18 31.46 9.92
CA LEU A 232 -6.26 32.46 10.97
C LEU A 232 -5.36 33.68 10.69
N PHE A 233 -4.18 33.44 10.12
CA PHE A 233 -3.28 34.51 9.68
C PHE A 233 -3.93 35.35 8.57
N GLU A 234 -4.50 34.73 7.55
CA GLU A 234 -5.19 35.39 6.46
C GLU A 234 -6.43 36.19 6.92
N SER A 235 -7.10 35.72 7.96
CA SER A 235 -8.21 36.44 8.58
C SER A 235 -7.80 37.57 9.53
N GLY A 236 -6.48 37.75 9.76
CA GLY A 236 -5.94 38.79 10.66
C GLY A 236 -5.93 38.40 12.14
N ASP A 237 -6.31 37.17 12.51
CA ASP A 237 -6.23 36.67 13.89
C ASP A 237 -4.85 36.09 14.20
N PHE A 238 -3.86 36.99 14.28
CA PHE A 238 -2.45 36.60 14.45
C PHE A 238 -2.16 35.86 15.76
N GLU A 239 -2.93 36.15 16.82
CA GLU A 239 -2.77 35.47 18.10
C GLU A 239 -3.19 34.00 18.06
N ARG A 240 -4.34 33.71 17.44
CA ARG A 240 -4.79 32.34 17.27
C ARG A 240 -3.94 31.61 16.21
N ALA A 241 -3.54 32.31 15.13
CA ALA A 241 -2.63 31.77 14.13
C ALA A 241 -1.35 31.26 14.77
N LYS A 242 -0.67 32.12 15.57
CA LYS A 242 0.56 31.76 16.27
C LYS A 242 0.38 30.54 17.18
N ARG A 243 -0.70 30.51 17.98
CA ARG A 243 -0.97 29.36 18.86
C ARG A 243 -1.17 28.05 18.10
N SER A 244 -1.81 28.08 16.94
CA SER A 244 -1.99 26.88 16.11
C SER A 244 -0.65 26.43 15.48
N LEU A 245 0.14 27.38 14.97
CA LEU A 245 1.46 27.09 14.39
C LEU A 245 2.44 26.55 15.41
N ASP A 246 2.39 27.00 16.68
CA ASP A 246 3.23 26.51 17.75
C ASP A 246 2.92 25.06 18.19
N ARG A 247 1.78 24.50 17.80
CA ARG A 247 1.45 23.08 18.03
C ARG A 247 2.14 22.14 17.02
N VAL A 248 2.67 22.68 15.92
CA VAL A 248 3.39 21.89 14.93
C VAL A 248 4.73 21.46 15.52
N ARG A 249 5.05 20.17 15.41
CA ARG A 249 6.31 19.62 15.93
C ARG A 249 7.51 20.20 15.22
N LEU A 250 8.57 20.44 15.96
CA LEU A 250 9.84 20.97 15.41
C LEU A 250 10.57 19.96 14.50
N GLU A 251 10.33 18.66 14.68
CA GLU A 251 10.96 17.56 13.93
C GLU A 251 9.97 16.90 12.93
N GLY A 252 9.02 17.67 12.42
CA GLY A 252 8.02 17.17 11.47
C GLY A 252 8.20 17.75 10.07
N PRO A 253 7.57 17.15 9.06
CA PRO A 253 7.68 17.60 7.67
C PRO A 253 7.11 19.01 7.42
N PHE A 254 6.28 19.51 8.32
CA PHE A 254 5.65 20.84 8.22
C PHE A 254 6.31 21.91 9.10
N SER A 255 7.39 21.56 9.80
CA SER A 255 8.04 22.42 10.78
C SER A 255 8.57 23.73 10.19
N ASN A 256 9.26 23.68 9.05
CA ASN A 256 9.84 24.86 8.44
C ASN A 256 8.76 25.87 8.02
N GLN A 257 7.69 25.40 7.40
CA GLN A 257 6.58 26.24 7.02
C GLN A 257 5.85 26.84 8.23
N ALA A 258 5.68 26.05 9.30
CA ALA A 258 5.05 26.53 10.53
C ALA A 258 5.89 27.61 11.23
N LEU A 259 7.21 27.42 11.34
CA LEU A 259 8.13 28.40 11.92
C LEU A 259 8.12 29.71 11.10
N LEU A 260 8.19 29.60 9.78
CA LEU A 260 8.15 30.76 8.91
C LEU A 260 6.87 31.57 9.12
N ARG A 261 5.70 30.91 9.06
CA ARG A 261 4.38 31.55 9.21
C ARG A 261 4.17 32.10 10.63
N ALA A 262 4.69 31.40 11.66
CA ALA A 262 4.65 31.87 13.03
C ALA A 262 5.44 33.20 13.20
N GLY A 263 6.60 33.31 12.57
CA GLY A 263 7.35 34.55 12.53
C GLY A 263 6.61 35.67 11.79
N TRP A 264 6.00 35.36 10.66
CA TRP A 264 5.18 36.36 9.92
C TRP A 264 3.96 36.81 10.73
N ALA A 265 3.31 35.95 11.50
CA ALA A 265 2.20 36.32 12.36
C ALA A 265 2.62 37.35 13.42
N GLU A 266 3.79 37.19 14.01
CA GLU A 266 4.34 38.14 14.97
C GLU A 266 4.81 39.45 14.28
N ALA A 267 5.48 39.35 13.12
CA ALA A 267 5.98 40.50 12.39
C ALA A 267 4.85 41.39 11.86
N THR A 268 3.79 40.77 11.33
CA THR A 268 2.59 41.51 10.84
C THR A 268 1.86 42.21 12.00
N ALA A 269 1.90 41.61 13.21
CA ALA A 269 1.43 42.26 14.43
C ALA A 269 2.44 43.29 15.01
N GLN A 270 3.48 43.67 14.26
CA GLN A 270 4.52 44.64 14.63
C GLN A 270 5.40 44.19 15.82
N ARG A 271 5.43 42.89 16.15
CA ARG A 271 6.20 42.32 17.24
C ARG A 271 7.47 41.64 16.70
N TYR A 272 8.35 42.43 16.09
CA TYR A 272 9.57 41.95 15.41
C TYR A 272 10.54 41.21 16.35
N ASP A 273 10.60 41.57 17.63
CA ASP A 273 11.38 40.90 18.66
C ASP A 273 10.92 39.43 18.85
N ARG A 274 9.62 39.19 18.79
CA ARG A 274 9.03 37.84 18.89
C ARG A 274 9.15 37.07 17.57
N ALA A 275 9.04 37.75 16.44
CA ALA A 275 9.22 37.15 15.12
C ALA A 275 10.61 36.54 14.93
N LEU A 276 11.63 37.15 15.54
CA LEU A 276 13.00 36.64 15.51
C LEU A 276 13.13 35.26 16.12
N VAL A 277 12.29 34.85 17.08
CA VAL A 277 12.42 33.56 17.77
C VAL A 277 12.26 32.37 16.79
N PRO A 278 11.14 32.20 16.08
CA PRO A 278 10.97 31.11 15.12
C PRO A 278 11.88 31.27 13.88
N TRP A 279 12.15 32.50 13.41
CA TRP A 279 12.99 32.72 12.26
C TRP A 279 14.46 32.43 12.52
N CYS A 280 15.01 32.74 13.70
CA CYS A 280 16.37 32.38 14.04
C CYS A 280 16.56 30.86 14.15
N LEU A 281 15.57 30.11 14.66
CA LEU A 281 15.60 28.66 14.61
C LEU A 281 15.58 28.12 13.18
N LEU A 282 14.87 28.80 12.29
CA LEU A 282 14.72 28.38 10.90
C LEU A 282 15.98 28.59 10.09
N VAL A 283 16.70 29.73 10.27
CA VAL A 283 17.95 30.04 9.55
C VAL A 283 19.10 29.08 9.85
N GLU A 284 19.01 28.30 10.95
CA GLU A 284 20.00 27.29 11.31
C GLU A 284 19.78 25.96 10.60
N ARG A 285 18.68 25.84 9.84
CA ARG A 285 18.32 24.63 9.11
C ARG A 285 18.91 24.61 7.70
N GLU A 286 18.61 23.55 6.95
CA GLU A 286 19.13 23.33 5.60
C GLU A 286 18.71 24.46 4.64
N PRO A 287 19.65 25.20 4.05
CA PRO A 287 19.37 26.38 3.22
C PRO A 287 18.79 26.08 1.84
N THR A 288 18.57 24.82 1.49
CA THR A 288 17.85 24.42 0.26
C THR A 288 16.34 24.56 0.39
N ASP A 289 15.82 24.59 1.62
CA ASP A 289 14.39 24.76 1.91
C ASP A 289 13.97 26.22 1.68
N ALA A 290 12.88 26.42 0.93
CA ALA A 290 12.36 27.74 0.58
C ALA A 290 12.00 28.58 1.82
N ALA A 291 11.45 27.95 2.87
CA ALA A 291 11.10 28.63 4.11
C ALA A 291 12.37 29.13 4.86
N VAL A 292 13.45 28.36 4.81
CA VAL A 292 14.75 28.75 5.38
C VAL A 292 15.33 29.95 4.60
N GLN A 293 15.28 29.90 3.27
CA GLN A 293 15.74 31.00 2.42
C GLN A 293 14.96 32.30 2.70
N GLU A 294 13.62 32.21 2.84
CA GLU A 294 12.80 33.35 3.19
C GLU A 294 13.17 33.90 4.59
N ALA A 295 13.40 33.03 5.56
CA ALA A 295 13.82 33.43 6.90
C ALA A 295 15.20 34.14 6.91
N MET A 296 16.12 33.75 6.01
CA MET A 296 17.42 34.44 5.86
C MET A 296 17.26 35.90 5.44
N LEU A 297 16.15 36.28 4.80
CA LEU A 297 15.81 37.65 4.46
C LEU A 297 14.89 38.29 5.52
N ALA A 298 14.03 37.50 6.15
CA ALA A 298 13.10 37.98 7.18
C ALA A 298 13.80 38.38 8.48
N VAL A 299 14.85 37.66 8.89
CA VAL A 299 15.62 37.98 10.09
C VAL A 299 16.29 39.33 10.01
N PRO A 300 17.09 39.69 8.97
CA PRO A 300 17.66 41.02 8.85
C PRO A 300 16.60 42.10 8.69
N HIS A 301 15.49 41.82 8.02
CA HIS A 301 14.34 42.73 7.95
C HIS A 301 13.79 43.07 9.34
N ALA A 302 13.62 42.07 10.21
CA ALA A 302 13.16 42.28 11.58
C ALA A 302 14.17 43.14 12.39
N TYR A 303 15.47 42.89 12.24
CA TYR A 303 16.50 43.75 12.88
C TYR A 303 16.49 45.18 12.35
N ALA A 304 16.28 45.39 11.05
CA ALA A 304 16.11 46.71 10.48
C ALA A 304 14.87 47.44 11.06
N SER A 305 13.77 46.75 11.19
CA SER A 305 12.53 47.26 11.78
C SER A 305 12.67 47.60 13.27
N LEU A 306 13.59 46.93 13.97
CA LEU A 306 13.98 47.25 15.34
C LEU A 306 15.06 48.35 15.44
N ASN A 307 15.35 49.03 14.33
CA ASN A 307 16.39 50.06 14.22
C ASN A 307 17.85 49.56 14.46
N LEU A 308 18.09 48.25 14.33
CA LEU A 308 19.40 47.62 14.48
C LEU A 308 20.07 47.45 13.09
N HIS A 309 20.21 48.57 12.35
CA HIS A 309 20.63 48.60 10.94
C HIS A 309 22.01 47.98 10.68
N GLY A 310 22.97 48.16 11.60
CA GLY A 310 24.30 47.56 11.46
C GLY A 310 24.26 46.04 11.47
N ARG A 311 23.43 45.45 12.35
CA ARG A 311 23.22 44.00 12.43
C ARG A 311 22.47 43.48 11.20
N ALA A 312 21.44 44.21 10.76
CA ALA A 312 20.69 43.90 9.55
C ALA A 312 21.62 43.84 8.31
N ALA A 313 22.49 44.83 8.13
CA ALA A 313 23.44 44.88 7.01
C ALA A 313 24.38 43.68 6.97
N ILE A 314 24.92 43.29 8.15
CA ILE A 314 25.80 42.10 8.25
C ILE A 314 25.05 40.83 7.86
N LEU A 315 23.80 40.66 8.32
CA LEU A 315 23.00 39.49 8.04
C LEU A 315 22.55 39.40 6.58
N TYR A 316 22.23 40.54 5.95
CA TYR A 316 21.99 40.59 4.49
C TYR A 316 23.23 40.17 3.70
N GLY A 317 24.45 40.63 4.13
CA GLY A 317 25.69 40.20 3.50
C GLY A 317 25.89 38.68 3.60
N ARG A 318 25.60 38.09 4.76
CA ARG A 318 25.64 36.61 4.95
C ARG A 318 24.63 35.88 4.10
N ALA A 319 23.40 36.40 4.01
CA ALA A 319 22.35 35.83 3.16
C ALA A 319 22.79 35.83 1.69
N LEU A 320 23.37 36.95 1.19
CA LEU A 320 23.88 37.03 -0.17
C LEU A 320 24.98 36.00 -0.45
N GLU A 321 25.92 35.81 0.49
CA GLU A 321 26.96 34.79 0.36
C GLU A 321 26.36 33.37 0.31
N GLN A 322 25.37 33.07 1.16
CA GLN A 322 24.72 31.78 1.16
C GLN A 322 23.92 31.53 -0.14
N PHE A 323 23.19 32.52 -0.65
CA PHE A 323 22.47 32.37 -1.92
C PHE A 323 23.45 32.13 -3.09
N SER A 324 24.59 32.81 -3.12
CA SER A 324 25.62 32.57 -4.15
C SER A 324 26.12 31.14 -4.11
N LYS A 325 26.40 30.59 -2.91
CA LYS A 325 26.79 29.18 -2.75
C LYS A 325 25.66 28.21 -3.17
N GLN A 326 24.39 28.56 -2.91
CA GLN A 326 23.29 27.71 -3.33
C GLN A 326 23.10 27.71 -4.85
N ILE A 327 23.33 28.84 -5.53
CA ILE A 327 23.30 28.89 -7.00
C ILE A 327 24.35 27.97 -7.59
N GLU A 328 25.63 28.06 -7.12
CA GLU A 328 26.69 27.16 -7.58
C GLU A 328 26.33 25.67 -7.35
N ARG A 329 25.70 25.37 -6.22
CA ARG A 329 25.24 23.99 -5.89
C ARG A 329 24.12 23.51 -6.80
N VAL A 330 23.18 24.39 -7.14
CA VAL A 330 22.11 24.07 -8.10
C VAL A 330 22.70 23.81 -9.49
N ASP A 331 23.63 24.64 -9.95
CA ASP A 331 24.28 24.44 -11.25
C ASP A 331 25.05 23.11 -11.29
N ALA A 332 25.76 22.75 -10.22
CA ALA A 332 26.41 21.44 -10.10
C ALA A 332 25.41 20.29 -10.10
N SER A 333 24.24 20.45 -9.46
CA SER A 333 23.17 19.47 -9.44
C SER A 333 22.55 19.25 -10.83
N ILE A 334 22.31 20.33 -11.57
CA ILE A 334 21.82 20.28 -12.95
C ILE A 334 22.79 19.50 -13.84
N ALA A 335 24.09 19.79 -13.74
CA ALA A 335 25.12 19.08 -14.48
C ALA A 335 25.13 17.57 -14.14
N SER A 336 25.06 17.22 -12.85
CA SER A 336 25.02 15.83 -12.37
C SER A 336 23.80 15.06 -12.92
N ILE A 337 22.63 15.70 -12.93
CA ILE A 337 21.39 15.10 -13.48
C ILE A 337 21.52 14.88 -14.99
N GLN A 338 22.01 15.88 -15.73
CA GLN A 338 22.20 15.79 -17.17
C GLN A 338 23.18 14.67 -17.59
N GLU A 339 24.20 14.43 -16.77
CA GLU A 339 25.15 13.33 -16.96
C GLU A 339 24.62 11.97 -16.48
N GLY A 340 23.44 11.91 -15.88
CA GLY A 340 22.81 10.68 -15.35
C GLY A 340 23.55 10.09 -14.14
N ARG A 341 24.37 10.87 -13.45
CA ARG A 341 25.11 10.41 -12.26
C ARG A 341 24.17 10.11 -11.09
N PHE A 342 23.14 10.91 -10.92
CA PHE A 342 22.14 10.76 -9.86
C PHE A 342 21.43 9.40 -9.92
N LEU A 343 20.91 9.02 -11.08
CA LEU A 343 20.25 7.72 -11.26
C LEU A 343 21.19 6.55 -10.96
N LYS A 344 22.46 6.66 -11.40
CA LYS A 344 23.49 5.64 -11.11
C LYS A 344 23.81 5.56 -9.62
N ALA A 345 23.77 6.67 -8.88
CA ALA A 345 23.99 6.68 -7.43
C ALA A 345 22.82 6.02 -6.69
N LEU A 346 21.58 6.32 -7.07
CA LEU A 346 20.39 5.67 -6.54
C LEU A 346 20.44 4.15 -6.73
N ILE A 347 20.78 3.69 -7.92
CA ILE A 347 20.85 2.25 -8.24
C ILE A 347 21.97 1.55 -7.45
N ARG A 348 23.11 2.21 -7.22
CA ARG A 348 24.24 1.63 -6.48
C ARG A 348 23.92 1.41 -5.01
N GLU A 349 23.17 2.29 -4.38
CA GLU A 349 22.78 2.15 -2.96
C GLU A 349 21.81 0.99 -2.77
N GLU A 350 20.99 0.71 -3.76
CA GLU A 350 20.03 -0.41 -3.73
C GLU A 350 20.68 -1.77 -4.03
N SER A 351 21.70 -1.81 -4.89
CA SER A 351 22.37 -3.06 -5.29
C SER A 351 23.25 -3.66 -4.19
N ARG A 352 23.42 -3.01 -3.06
CA ARG A 352 24.36 -3.40 -2.00
C ARG A 352 23.78 -4.31 -0.91
N GLU A 353 22.49 -4.48 -0.81
CA GLU A 353 21.89 -5.28 0.24
C GLU A 353 21.01 -6.40 -0.30
N ASP A 354 21.48 -7.62 0.02
CA ASP A 354 20.76 -8.91 0.09
C ASP A 354 19.40 -9.06 -0.59
N GLU A 355 19.31 -10.11 -1.37
CA GLU A 355 18.20 -10.93 -1.91
C GLU A 355 16.74 -10.66 -1.50
N THR A 356 16.47 -9.73 -0.61
CA THR A 356 15.12 -9.32 -0.20
C THR A 356 14.73 -7.98 -0.84
N TRP A 357 13.85 -8.06 -1.80
CA TRP A 357 13.29 -7.02 -2.68
C TRP A 357 12.47 -5.90 -2.01
N VAL A 358 12.78 -5.51 -0.81
CA VAL A 358 12.21 -4.28 -0.23
C VAL A 358 13.20 -3.16 -0.47
N ILE A 359 12.99 -2.40 -1.54
CA ILE A 359 13.71 -1.16 -1.79
C ILE A 359 13.39 -0.19 -0.64
N ARG A 360 14.20 -0.24 0.39
CA ARG A 360 14.28 0.81 1.40
C ARG A 360 15.53 1.60 1.10
N LEU A 361 15.36 2.81 0.57
CA LEU A 361 16.40 3.82 0.60
C LEU A 361 16.79 4.03 2.08
N ARG A 362 17.80 3.30 2.55
CA ARG A 362 18.29 3.42 3.94
C ARG A 362 19.10 4.70 4.13
N SER A 363 19.73 5.17 3.08
CA SER A 363 20.46 6.44 3.04
C SER A 363 20.23 7.11 1.70
N LEU A 364 20.07 8.43 1.73
CA LEU A 364 20.04 9.22 0.52
C LEU A 364 21.47 9.30 -0.04
N PRO A 365 21.67 9.23 -1.37
CA PRO A 365 22.99 9.42 -1.97
C PRO A 365 23.61 10.76 -1.52
N GLU A 366 24.88 10.76 -1.18
CA GLU A 366 25.64 11.99 -0.94
C GLU A 366 25.92 12.69 -2.28
N ALA A 367 24.87 13.15 -2.93
CA ALA A 367 24.92 13.85 -4.20
C ALA A 367 24.35 15.26 -4.02
N PRO A 368 24.91 16.29 -4.69
CA PRO A 368 24.46 17.67 -4.51
C PRO A 368 22.96 17.85 -4.84
N GLU A 369 22.45 17.09 -5.78
CA GLU A 369 21.05 17.11 -6.23
C GLU A 369 20.06 16.49 -5.24
N THR A 370 20.48 15.63 -4.34
CA THR A 370 19.62 14.89 -3.42
C THR A 370 18.66 15.80 -2.65
N TYR A 371 19.17 16.92 -2.16
CA TYR A 371 18.37 17.88 -1.38
C TYR A 371 17.30 18.57 -2.21
N TYR A 372 17.61 18.90 -3.47
CA TYR A 372 16.65 19.59 -4.37
C TYR A 372 15.59 18.63 -4.92
N LEU A 373 15.91 17.35 -5.00
CA LEU A 373 15.03 16.32 -5.54
C LEU A 373 14.23 15.58 -4.45
N MET A 374 14.39 15.92 -3.16
CA MET A 374 13.72 15.22 -2.07
C MET A 374 12.20 15.16 -2.23
N GLU A 375 11.58 16.29 -2.59
CA GLU A 375 10.15 16.36 -2.82
C GLU A 375 9.73 15.52 -4.04
N LEU A 376 10.49 15.60 -5.13
CA LEU A 376 10.30 14.76 -6.31
C LEU A 376 10.47 13.27 -5.97
N MET A 377 11.54 12.92 -5.26
CA MET A 377 11.80 11.53 -4.85
C MET A 377 10.71 10.98 -3.91
N ALA A 378 10.10 11.83 -3.10
CA ALA A 378 8.97 11.47 -2.25
C ALA A 378 7.65 11.33 -3.03
N SER A 379 7.59 11.82 -4.28
CA SER A 379 6.38 11.73 -5.09
C SER A 379 6.08 10.29 -5.50
N HIS A 380 4.79 9.96 -5.59
CA HIS A 380 4.34 8.64 -6.01
C HIS A 380 4.83 8.28 -7.42
N ASP A 381 4.77 9.23 -8.36
CA ASP A 381 5.16 9.02 -9.76
C ASP A 381 6.65 8.70 -9.89
N PHE A 382 7.50 9.43 -9.17
CA PHE A 382 8.94 9.16 -9.17
C PHE A 382 9.24 7.78 -8.58
N GLN A 383 8.64 7.44 -7.44
CA GLN A 383 8.84 6.15 -6.79
C GLN A 383 8.38 5.00 -7.68
N THR A 384 7.23 5.15 -8.35
CA THR A 384 6.73 4.16 -9.31
C THR A 384 7.65 4.01 -10.51
N ALA A 385 8.12 5.12 -11.08
CA ALA A 385 9.04 5.09 -12.21
C ALA A 385 10.38 4.46 -11.86
N LEU A 386 10.92 4.76 -10.67
CA LEU A 386 12.16 4.17 -10.18
C LEU A 386 12.03 2.67 -9.98
N HIS A 387 10.96 2.20 -9.34
CA HIS A 387 10.68 0.77 -9.18
C HIS A 387 10.59 0.06 -10.53
N ASN A 388 9.81 0.59 -11.47
CA ASN A 388 9.69 0.02 -12.80
C ASN A 388 11.04 -0.07 -13.52
N TYR A 389 11.89 0.92 -13.34
CA TYR A 389 13.24 0.92 -13.92
C TYR A 389 14.11 -0.21 -13.33
N LEU A 390 14.11 -0.35 -12.00
CA LEU A 390 14.88 -1.37 -11.31
C LEU A 390 14.40 -2.78 -11.66
N ASP A 391 13.11 -2.99 -11.74
CA ASP A 391 12.52 -4.25 -12.16
C ASP A 391 12.92 -4.63 -13.58
N LEU A 392 12.97 -3.66 -14.49
CA LEU A 392 13.43 -3.89 -15.86
C LEU A 392 14.92 -4.24 -15.92
N GLU A 393 15.76 -3.62 -15.11
CA GLU A 393 17.19 -3.95 -15.01
C GLU A 393 17.41 -5.36 -14.45
N ASP A 394 16.64 -5.75 -13.41
CA ASP A 394 16.69 -7.12 -12.89
C ASP A 394 16.19 -8.15 -13.90
N LEU A 395 15.04 -7.90 -14.51
CA LEU A 395 14.51 -8.78 -15.55
C LEU A 395 15.52 -8.96 -16.69
N LYS A 396 16.17 -7.89 -17.10
CA LYS A 396 17.23 -7.93 -18.10
C LYS A 396 18.41 -8.77 -17.62
N ALA A 397 18.85 -8.64 -16.37
CA ALA A 397 19.92 -9.45 -15.80
C ALA A 397 19.55 -10.93 -15.77
N ARG A 398 18.34 -11.28 -15.34
CA ARG A 398 17.81 -12.66 -15.36
C ARG A 398 17.71 -13.23 -16.78
N LEU A 399 17.19 -12.46 -17.73
CA LEU A 399 17.12 -12.88 -19.14
C LEU A 399 18.50 -13.10 -19.73
N MET A 400 19.49 -12.30 -19.40
CA MET A 400 20.88 -12.52 -19.81
C MET A 400 21.45 -13.80 -19.21
N ALA A 401 21.22 -14.05 -17.91
CA ALA A 401 21.62 -15.29 -17.25
C ALA A 401 20.94 -16.51 -17.89
N TRP A 402 19.64 -16.45 -18.17
CA TRP A 402 18.94 -17.53 -18.87
C TRP A 402 19.48 -17.76 -20.27
N ARG A 403 19.79 -16.69 -21.01
CA ARG A 403 20.37 -16.81 -22.36
C ARG A 403 21.67 -17.60 -22.36
N THR A 404 22.52 -17.43 -21.34
CA THR A 404 23.76 -18.20 -21.21
C THR A 404 23.52 -19.69 -20.89
N SER A 405 22.33 -20.02 -20.34
CA SER A 405 21.95 -21.40 -19.99
C SER A 405 21.13 -22.10 -21.07
N LEU A 406 20.76 -21.42 -22.16
CA LEU A 406 19.91 -22.02 -23.23
C LEU A 406 20.53 -23.25 -23.85
N ASP A 407 21.84 -23.28 -24.11
CA ASP A 407 22.53 -24.42 -24.69
C ASP A 407 22.41 -25.67 -23.76
N ALA A 408 22.53 -25.48 -22.44
CA ALA A 408 22.34 -26.54 -21.49
C ALA A 408 20.89 -27.05 -21.46
N PHE A 409 19.90 -26.18 -21.60
CA PHE A 409 18.50 -26.58 -21.73
C PHE A 409 18.22 -27.34 -22.99
N ASP A 410 18.80 -26.95 -24.12
CA ASP A 410 18.71 -27.69 -25.39
C ASP A 410 19.29 -29.10 -25.24
N ASP A 411 20.43 -29.26 -24.58
CA ASP A 411 21.02 -30.56 -24.31
C ASP A 411 20.14 -31.44 -23.43
N ILE A 412 19.53 -30.84 -22.36
CA ILE A 412 18.56 -31.54 -21.51
C ILE A 412 17.33 -31.99 -22.31
N ILE A 413 16.79 -31.12 -23.16
CA ILE A 413 15.64 -31.43 -24.04
C ILE A 413 15.99 -32.57 -24.99
N ARG A 414 17.15 -32.52 -25.65
CA ARG A 414 17.62 -33.59 -26.54
C ARG A 414 17.78 -34.92 -25.79
N LEU A 415 18.37 -34.88 -24.59
CA LEU A 415 18.53 -36.07 -23.76
C LEU A 415 17.17 -36.65 -23.34
N ARG A 416 16.24 -35.79 -22.90
CA ARG A 416 14.89 -36.23 -22.55
C ARG A 416 14.15 -36.82 -23.73
N ARG A 417 14.17 -36.17 -24.91
CA ARG A 417 13.58 -36.73 -26.15
C ARG A 417 14.16 -38.10 -26.45
N ARG A 418 15.48 -38.21 -26.46
CA ARG A 418 16.15 -39.49 -26.73
C ARG A 418 15.75 -40.59 -25.76
N ASN A 419 15.54 -40.28 -24.49
CA ASN A 419 15.21 -41.25 -23.47
C ASN A 419 13.72 -41.59 -23.37
N TYR A 420 12.85 -40.63 -23.62
CA TYR A 420 11.42 -40.81 -23.41
C TYR A 420 10.60 -40.98 -24.68
N GLU A 421 10.98 -40.41 -25.81
CA GLU A 421 10.25 -40.62 -27.07
C GLU A 421 10.07 -42.11 -27.46
N PRO A 422 11.08 -43.00 -27.28
CA PRO A 422 10.89 -44.42 -27.56
C PRO A 422 9.88 -45.11 -26.61
N LEU A 423 9.64 -44.55 -25.41
CA LEU A 423 8.71 -45.12 -24.42
C LEU A 423 7.28 -44.64 -24.60
N LEU A 424 7.05 -43.56 -25.34
CA LEU A 424 5.72 -42.99 -25.57
C LEU A 424 4.71 -43.98 -26.18
N PRO A 425 5.05 -44.78 -27.23
CA PRO A 425 4.10 -45.73 -27.78
C PRO A 425 3.66 -46.80 -26.78
N GLU A 426 4.57 -47.25 -25.94
CA GLU A 426 4.27 -48.25 -24.93
C GLU A 426 3.41 -47.65 -23.77
N ALA A 427 3.75 -46.43 -23.32
CA ALA A 427 2.96 -45.70 -22.33
C ALA A 427 1.54 -45.43 -22.88
N ASP A 428 1.40 -45.05 -24.14
CA ASP A 428 0.12 -44.79 -24.79
C ASP A 428 -0.72 -46.07 -24.90
N ALA A 429 -0.08 -47.20 -25.22
CA ALA A 429 -0.74 -48.51 -25.27
C ALA A 429 -1.24 -48.94 -23.87
N GLN A 430 -0.41 -48.76 -22.85
CA GLN A 430 -0.79 -49.05 -21.45
C GLN A 430 -1.93 -48.12 -20.99
N PHE A 431 -1.89 -46.87 -21.36
CA PHE A 431 -2.94 -45.89 -21.00
C PHE A 431 -4.28 -46.29 -21.64
N ARG A 432 -4.29 -46.67 -22.93
CA ARG A 432 -5.51 -47.14 -23.61
C ARG A 432 -6.04 -48.44 -23.02
N GLU A 433 -5.16 -49.35 -22.59
CA GLU A 433 -5.57 -50.58 -21.92
C GLU A 433 -6.20 -50.27 -20.54
N LEU A 434 -5.59 -49.38 -19.76
CA LEU A 434 -6.12 -48.95 -18.48
C LEU A 434 -7.45 -48.22 -18.62
N ASP A 435 -7.59 -47.36 -19.60
CA ASP A 435 -8.84 -46.64 -19.90
C ASP A 435 -9.95 -47.61 -20.26
N SER A 436 -9.67 -48.57 -21.13
CA SER A 436 -10.60 -49.65 -21.49
C SER A 436 -11.04 -50.48 -20.31
N ARG A 437 -10.10 -50.81 -19.41
CA ARG A 437 -10.40 -51.54 -18.16
C ARG A 437 -11.24 -50.69 -17.21
N MET A 438 -10.99 -49.39 -17.14
CA MET A 438 -11.75 -48.47 -16.30
C MET A 438 -13.19 -48.33 -16.81
N HIS A 439 -13.38 -48.17 -18.11
CA HIS A 439 -14.70 -48.15 -18.74
C HIS A 439 -15.46 -49.46 -18.45
N LEU A 440 -14.85 -50.60 -18.64
CA LEU A 440 -15.47 -51.91 -18.33
C LEU A 440 -15.86 -52.01 -16.85
N ARG A 441 -15.01 -51.53 -15.94
CA ARG A 441 -15.31 -51.49 -14.50
C ARG A 441 -16.46 -50.56 -14.16
N LEU A 442 -16.57 -49.43 -14.81
CA LEU A 442 -17.68 -48.49 -14.64
C LEU A 442 -19.03 -49.11 -15.12
N GLU A 443 -19.02 -49.80 -16.25
CA GLU A 443 -20.20 -50.52 -16.73
C GLU A 443 -20.60 -51.67 -15.81
N GLN A 444 -19.64 -52.48 -15.33
CA GLN A 444 -19.89 -53.52 -14.35
C GLN A 444 -20.47 -52.95 -13.05
N ARG A 445 -19.94 -51.82 -12.56
CA ARG A 445 -20.48 -51.15 -11.36
C ARG A 445 -21.90 -50.66 -11.59
N LYS A 446 -22.19 -50.07 -12.74
CA LYS A 446 -23.53 -49.64 -13.12
C LYS A 446 -24.51 -50.83 -13.13
N HIS A 447 -24.16 -51.91 -13.80
CA HIS A 447 -24.96 -53.10 -13.90
C HIS A 447 -25.18 -53.79 -12.52
N LEU A 448 -24.15 -53.80 -11.67
CA LEU A 448 -24.30 -54.32 -10.32
C LEU A 448 -25.21 -53.43 -9.45
N GLY A 449 -25.12 -52.09 -9.62
CA GLY A 449 -26.02 -51.14 -8.97
C GLY A 449 -27.49 -51.35 -9.38
N GLU A 450 -27.74 -51.51 -10.67
CA GLU A 450 -29.07 -51.81 -11.20
C GLU A 450 -29.62 -53.14 -10.66
N ARG A 451 -28.81 -54.20 -10.61
CA ARG A 451 -29.21 -55.48 -10.02
C ARG A 451 -29.48 -55.38 -8.54
N LEU A 452 -28.67 -54.63 -7.78
CA LEU A 452 -28.87 -54.40 -6.36
C LEU A 452 -30.19 -53.67 -6.12
N GLN A 453 -30.44 -52.66 -6.92
CA GLN A 453 -31.69 -51.89 -6.85
C GLN A 453 -32.94 -52.74 -7.21
N ALA A 454 -32.80 -53.58 -8.23
CA ALA A 454 -33.85 -54.55 -8.59
C ALA A 454 -34.12 -55.59 -7.48
N MET A 455 -33.08 -56.06 -6.81
CA MET A 455 -33.22 -56.99 -5.64
C MET A 455 -33.87 -56.31 -4.43
N LEU A 456 -33.60 -55.03 -4.23
CA LEU A 456 -34.19 -54.25 -3.11
C LEU A 456 -35.64 -53.89 -3.39
N THR A 457 -36.04 -53.75 -4.65
CA THR A 457 -37.43 -53.45 -5.07
C THR A 457 -38.27 -54.67 -5.34
N ALA A 458 -37.66 -55.88 -5.47
CA ALA A 458 -38.40 -57.12 -5.64
C ALA A 458 -39.24 -57.41 -4.38
N PRO A 459 -40.53 -57.71 -4.54
CA PRO A 459 -41.37 -58.09 -3.39
C PRO A 459 -40.76 -59.33 -2.73
N ARG A 460 -40.59 -59.30 -1.40
CA ARG A 460 -40.14 -60.44 -0.64
C ARG A 460 -41.06 -61.64 -0.90
N PRO A 461 -40.56 -62.78 -1.35
CA PRO A 461 -41.41 -63.94 -1.44
C PRO A 461 -41.99 -64.23 -0.05
N GLU A 462 -43.32 -64.27 0.07
CA GLU A 462 -43.96 -64.74 1.29
C GLU A 462 -43.48 -66.16 1.54
N ILE A 463 -42.68 -66.32 2.58
CA ILE A 463 -42.32 -67.64 3.06
C ILE A 463 -43.65 -68.23 3.59
N GLY A 464 -44.28 -69.02 2.75
CA GLY A 464 -45.49 -69.73 3.12
C GLY A 464 -45.17 -70.55 4.37
N ARG A 465 -45.92 -70.33 5.44
CA ARG A 465 -45.93 -71.19 6.62
C ARG A 465 -46.37 -72.60 6.16
N ALA A 466 -45.37 -73.43 5.94
CA ALA A 466 -45.62 -74.85 5.83
C ALA A 466 -46.22 -75.29 7.15
N SER A 467 -47.50 -75.66 7.15
CA SER A 467 -48.17 -76.24 8.27
C SER A 467 -47.56 -77.63 8.52
N CYS A 468 -46.84 -77.78 9.59
CA CYS A 468 -46.55 -79.09 10.16
C CYS A 468 -47.85 -79.61 10.80
N ARG A 469 -48.66 -80.33 10.03
CA ARG A 469 -49.64 -81.24 10.55
C ARG A 469 -49.60 -82.48 9.69
N GLU A 470 -49.50 -83.66 10.42
CA GLU A 470 -49.57 -85.03 10.01
C GLU A 470 -48.23 -85.67 9.58
N ARG A 471 -47.68 -86.67 10.34
CA ARG A 471 -48.30 -87.92 10.84
C ARG A 471 -47.46 -88.51 11.95
N VAL A 472 -48.17 -88.98 12.92
CA VAL A 472 -48.10 -90.27 13.68
C VAL A 472 -46.75 -90.85 13.88
#